data_9228864daa1da76a8813a0ab8ae6fced
#
_entry.id   9228864daa1da76a8813a0ab8ae6fced
#
_cell.length_a   1.000
_cell.length_b   1.000
_cell.length_c   1.000
_cell.angle_alpha   90.00
_cell.angle_beta   90.00
_cell.angle_gamma   90.00
#
_symmetry.space_group_name_H-M   'P 1'
#
loop_
_entity.id
_entity.type
_entity.pdbx_description
1 polymer ?
#
loop_
_entity_poly.entity_id
_entity_poly.type
_entity_poly.pdbx_seq_one_letter_code
_entity_poly.pdbx_strand_id
1 'polypeptide(L)'
;MDNAILNNELIAIQAGNIIVYNYDSETKEYISTSNEYLAVGVGIPAYSCLDEPGIHKAGYAICRSADLNSWEYVPDHRGEIVYNTETGDAKEITTPGDYPENTTTIAPLTPYDKWDGEKWVTDTEAQHHAAVDAAEAQRQSLIDTAMASISLIQLKLQAGRKLMQAETSRLNTVLDYIDAVTATDTSTAPDVIWPELPEE
;
A
#
# COMPACT_ATOMS: atom_id res chain seq x y z
N MET A 1 -27.17 -47.31 -6.21
CA MET A 1 -26.48 -47.15 -4.88
C MET A 1 -27.56 -46.54 -3.99
N ASP A 2 -27.73 -47.04 -2.78
CA ASP A 2 -28.72 -46.53 -1.88
C ASP A 2 -28.33 -45.17 -1.32
N ASN A 3 -29.29 -44.28 -1.14
CA ASN A 3 -29.04 -42.96 -0.53
C ASN A 3 -28.98 -43.11 0.99
N ALA A 4 -28.09 -42.35 1.62
CA ALA A 4 -28.03 -42.23 3.07
C ALA A 4 -29.33 -41.60 3.59
N ILE A 5 -29.83 -42.08 4.73
CA ILE A 5 -30.91 -41.45 5.48
C ILE A 5 -30.32 -40.87 6.76
N LEU A 6 -30.55 -39.58 6.99
CA LEU A 6 -30.04 -38.87 8.15
C LEU A 6 -31.11 -38.59 9.20
N ASN A 7 -30.73 -38.52 10.45
CA ASN A 7 -31.54 -38.00 11.53
C ASN A 7 -31.47 -36.45 11.60
N ASN A 8 -32.13 -35.84 12.57
CA ASN A 8 -32.16 -34.40 12.78
C ASN A 8 -30.79 -33.77 13.14
N GLU A 9 -29.81 -34.62 13.53
CA GLU A 9 -28.45 -34.21 13.86
C GLU A 9 -27.48 -34.42 12.68
N LEU A 10 -28.05 -34.70 11.48
CA LEU A 10 -27.29 -35.00 10.25
C LEU A 10 -26.38 -36.22 10.35
N ILE A 11 -26.74 -37.19 11.21
CA ILE A 11 -26.08 -38.48 11.38
C ILE A 11 -26.82 -39.56 10.59
N ALA A 12 -26.11 -40.39 9.85
CA ALA A 12 -26.71 -41.45 9.05
C ALA A 12 -27.32 -42.54 9.91
N ILE A 13 -28.61 -42.78 9.76
CA ILE A 13 -29.38 -43.91 10.33
C ILE A 13 -29.49 -45.07 9.34
N GLN A 14 -29.26 -44.80 8.04
CA GLN A 14 -29.07 -45.78 6.99
C GLN A 14 -27.84 -45.38 6.17
N ALA A 15 -26.94 -46.35 5.96
CA ALA A 15 -25.74 -46.14 5.16
C ALA A 15 -26.08 -45.90 3.68
N GLY A 16 -25.31 -45.04 3.02
CA GLY A 16 -25.48 -44.74 1.59
C GLY A 16 -24.71 -43.53 1.16
N ASN A 17 -24.98 -43.10 -0.07
CA ASN A 17 -24.37 -41.90 -0.63
C ASN A 17 -25.29 -40.70 -0.38
N ILE A 18 -24.66 -39.51 -0.23
CA ILE A 18 -25.35 -38.23 -0.10
C ILE A 18 -24.56 -37.13 -0.77
N ILE A 19 -25.25 -36.22 -1.43
CA ILE A 19 -24.64 -35.01 -1.98
C ILE A 19 -24.55 -33.99 -0.85
N VAL A 20 -23.34 -33.41 -0.69
CA VAL A 20 -23.09 -32.30 0.23
C VAL A 20 -22.42 -31.14 -0.49
N TYR A 21 -22.65 -29.94 0.01
CA TYR A 21 -22.11 -28.69 -0.49
C TYR A 21 -21.11 -28.15 0.51
N ASN A 22 -19.84 -28.09 0.08
CA ASN A 22 -18.72 -27.74 0.93
C ASN A 22 -18.46 -26.24 0.89
N TYR A 23 -18.12 -25.65 2.02
CA TYR A 23 -17.80 -24.24 2.14
C TYR A 23 -16.51 -24.02 2.94
N ASP A 24 -15.85 -22.89 2.71
CA ASP A 24 -14.63 -22.50 3.42
C ASP A 24 -14.90 -22.25 4.90
N SER A 25 -13.98 -22.66 5.76
CA SER A 25 -14.12 -22.56 7.21
C SER A 25 -14.06 -21.12 7.75
N GLU A 26 -13.42 -20.20 7.03
CA GLU A 26 -13.21 -18.80 7.42
C GLU A 26 -14.18 -17.88 6.69
N THR A 27 -14.15 -17.90 5.35
CA THR A 27 -14.95 -17.01 4.50
C THR A 27 -16.39 -17.48 4.34
N LYS A 28 -16.68 -18.78 4.66
CA LYS A 28 -17.98 -19.44 4.45
C LYS A 28 -18.37 -19.54 2.97
N GLU A 29 -17.48 -19.21 2.06
CA GLU A 29 -17.71 -19.26 0.62
C GLU A 29 -17.91 -20.70 0.14
N TYR A 30 -18.87 -20.92 -0.76
CA TYR A 30 -19.05 -22.20 -1.43
C TYR A 30 -17.80 -22.60 -2.23
N ILE A 31 -17.33 -23.83 -1.99
CA ILE A 31 -16.11 -24.35 -2.65
C ILE A 31 -16.48 -25.39 -3.71
N SER A 32 -17.28 -26.38 -3.36
CA SER A 32 -17.53 -27.53 -4.22
C SER A 32 -18.73 -28.35 -3.76
N THR A 33 -19.25 -29.16 -4.68
CA THR A 33 -20.19 -30.25 -4.38
C THR A 33 -19.42 -31.57 -4.36
N SER A 34 -19.70 -32.41 -3.36
CA SER A 34 -19.19 -33.78 -3.33
C SER A 34 -20.27 -34.80 -3.04
N ASN A 35 -19.99 -36.03 -3.42
CA ASN A 35 -20.85 -37.18 -3.12
C ASN A 35 -20.15 -38.05 -2.08
N GLU A 36 -20.67 -38.04 -0.86
CA GLU A 36 -20.08 -38.69 0.32
C GLU A 36 -20.80 -40.00 0.64
N TYR A 37 -20.03 -41.06 0.91
CA TYR A 37 -20.60 -42.28 1.47
C TYR A 37 -20.60 -42.22 2.99
N LEU A 38 -21.75 -42.28 3.62
CA LEU A 38 -21.91 -42.28 5.07
C LEU A 38 -22.26 -43.69 5.56
N ALA A 39 -21.45 -44.23 6.47
CA ALA A 39 -21.81 -45.41 7.25
C ALA A 39 -22.81 -45.02 8.35
N VAL A 40 -23.59 -46.00 8.84
CA VAL A 40 -24.52 -45.76 9.97
C VAL A 40 -23.77 -45.19 11.17
N GLY A 41 -24.27 -44.11 11.76
CA GLY A 41 -23.66 -43.42 12.90
C GLY A 41 -22.65 -42.34 12.51
N VAL A 42 -22.37 -42.13 11.21
CA VAL A 42 -21.47 -41.10 10.73
C VAL A 42 -22.27 -39.89 10.25
N GLY A 43 -21.85 -38.68 10.62
CA GLY A 43 -22.41 -37.39 10.14
C GLY A 43 -21.83 -36.93 8.83
N ILE A 44 -22.42 -35.88 8.25
CA ILE A 44 -21.86 -35.21 7.07
C ILE A 44 -20.47 -34.59 7.44
N PRO A 45 -19.59 -34.36 6.43
CA PRO A 45 -18.30 -33.72 6.66
C PRO A 45 -18.41 -32.36 7.33
N ALA A 46 -17.41 -31.96 8.09
CA ALA A 46 -17.31 -30.62 8.62
C ALA A 46 -17.29 -29.59 7.47
N TYR A 47 -17.85 -28.41 7.70
CA TYR A 47 -17.94 -27.34 6.71
C TYR A 47 -18.66 -27.78 5.43
N SER A 48 -19.72 -28.59 5.59
CA SER A 48 -20.65 -28.97 4.53
C SER A 48 -22.10 -28.83 4.98
N CYS A 49 -23.01 -28.76 4.02
CA CYS A 49 -24.45 -28.71 4.24
C CYS A 49 -25.21 -29.52 3.17
N LEU A 50 -26.50 -29.66 3.32
CA LEU A 50 -27.35 -30.42 2.41
C LEU A 50 -28.15 -29.55 1.44
N ASP A 51 -28.32 -28.29 1.77
CA ASP A 51 -29.02 -27.32 0.94
C ASP A 51 -28.14 -26.82 -0.20
N GLU A 52 -28.69 -26.85 -1.41
CA GLU A 52 -27.97 -26.46 -2.62
C GLU A 52 -27.70 -24.94 -2.65
N PRO A 53 -26.48 -24.50 -3.00
CA PRO A 53 -26.19 -23.08 -3.18
C PRO A 53 -26.94 -22.54 -4.40
N GLY A 54 -27.17 -21.23 -4.41
CA GLY A 54 -27.76 -20.54 -5.54
C GLY A 54 -26.89 -20.59 -6.81
N ILE A 55 -27.45 -20.13 -7.92
CA ILE A 55 -26.73 -20.02 -9.19
C ILE A 55 -25.69 -18.88 -9.09
N HIS A 56 -24.49 -19.09 -9.65
CA HIS A 56 -23.46 -18.08 -9.72
C HIS A 56 -23.98 -16.74 -10.29
N LYS A 57 -23.65 -15.65 -9.62
CA LYS A 57 -24.00 -14.28 -10.00
C LYS A 57 -22.73 -13.45 -10.07
N ALA A 58 -22.48 -12.80 -11.22
CA ALA A 58 -21.30 -11.95 -11.41
C ALA A 58 -21.22 -10.83 -10.35
N GLY A 59 -20.03 -10.61 -9.78
CA GLY A 59 -19.78 -9.64 -8.71
C GLY A 59 -20.22 -10.07 -7.31
N TYR A 60 -20.57 -11.37 -7.14
CA TYR A 60 -20.94 -11.92 -5.85
C TYR A 60 -20.30 -13.28 -5.60
N ALA A 61 -19.84 -13.50 -4.39
CA ALA A 61 -19.55 -14.82 -3.85
C ALA A 61 -20.84 -15.42 -3.22
N ILE A 62 -20.94 -16.73 -3.21
CA ILE A 62 -22.02 -17.45 -2.53
C ILE A 62 -21.46 -17.94 -1.20
N CYS A 63 -21.97 -17.45 -0.10
CA CYS A 63 -21.47 -17.77 1.24
C CYS A 63 -22.60 -18.33 2.13
N ARG A 64 -22.22 -19.11 3.15
CA ARG A 64 -23.16 -19.47 4.23
C ARG A 64 -23.45 -18.24 5.06
N SER A 65 -24.72 -18.07 5.41
CA SER A 65 -25.16 -17.06 6.38
C SER A 65 -24.47 -17.24 7.74
N ALA A 66 -24.43 -16.20 8.55
CA ALA A 66 -23.77 -16.22 9.87
C ALA A 66 -24.28 -17.33 10.78
N ASP A 67 -25.56 -17.70 10.68
CA ASP A 67 -26.20 -18.79 11.42
C ASP A 67 -26.03 -20.17 10.74
N LEU A 68 -25.36 -20.22 9.59
CA LEU A 68 -25.13 -21.42 8.77
C LEU A 68 -26.40 -22.13 8.26
N ASN A 69 -27.55 -21.44 8.23
CA ASN A 69 -28.82 -22.05 7.86
C ASN A 69 -29.24 -21.84 6.40
N SER A 70 -28.59 -20.90 5.70
CA SER A 70 -28.90 -20.58 4.31
C SER A 70 -27.67 -20.11 3.54
N TRP A 71 -27.81 -20.03 2.20
CA TRP A 71 -26.86 -19.40 1.32
C TRP A 71 -27.26 -17.95 1.05
N GLU A 72 -26.27 -17.07 0.99
CA GLU A 72 -26.45 -15.65 0.66
C GLU A 72 -25.43 -15.20 -0.39
N TYR A 73 -25.79 -14.15 -1.12
CA TYR A 73 -24.88 -13.50 -2.07
C TYR A 73 -24.17 -12.36 -1.39
N VAL A 74 -22.87 -12.49 -1.25
CA VAL A 74 -21.98 -11.49 -0.64
C VAL A 74 -21.24 -10.76 -1.75
N PRO A 75 -21.13 -9.41 -1.76
CA PRO A 75 -20.37 -8.70 -2.75
C PRO A 75 -18.93 -9.24 -2.87
N ASP A 76 -18.43 -9.35 -4.09
CA ASP A 76 -17.07 -9.86 -4.36
C ASP A 76 -16.23 -8.77 -5.02
N HIS A 77 -15.48 -8.07 -4.21
CA HIS A 77 -14.53 -7.01 -4.60
C HIS A 77 -13.09 -7.49 -4.63
N ARG A 78 -12.85 -8.80 -4.57
CA ARG A 78 -11.48 -9.38 -4.58
C ARG A 78 -10.69 -8.94 -5.80
N GLY A 79 -9.42 -8.57 -5.58
CA GLY A 79 -8.52 -8.02 -6.59
C GLY A 79 -8.67 -6.51 -6.81
N GLU A 80 -9.67 -5.85 -6.22
CA GLU A 80 -9.75 -4.40 -6.23
C GLU A 80 -8.83 -3.79 -5.19
N ILE A 81 -8.29 -2.60 -5.50
CA ILE A 81 -7.46 -1.84 -4.59
C ILE A 81 -8.30 -0.74 -3.96
N VAL A 82 -8.26 -0.65 -2.64
CA VAL A 82 -8.85 0.44 -1.87
C VAL A 82 -7.77 1.19 -1.10
N TYR A 83 -8.06 2.42 -0.76
CA TYR A 83 -7.14 3.32 -0.07
C TYR A 83 -7.74 3.73 1.27
N ASN A 84 -6.94 3.62 2.32
CA ASN A 84 -7.34 4.08 3.65
C ASN A 84 -7.52 5.60 3.64
N THR A 85 -8.68 6.10 4.08
CA THR A 85 -9.02 7.53 4.02
C THR A 85 -8.25 8.39 5.02
N GLU A 86 -7.59 7.78 6.02
CA GLU A 86 -6.77 8.49 7.00
C GLU A 86 -5.30 8.57 6.58
N THR A 87 -4.77 7.48 5.98
CA THR A 87 -3.32 7.36 5.70
C THR A 87 -2.99 7.43 4.20
N GLY A 88 -3.95 7.18 3.31
CA GLY A 88 -3.72 7.05 1.87
C GLY A 88 -3.14 5.69 1.45
N ASP A 89 -2.90 4.77 2.39
CA ASP A 89 -2.29 3.47 2.10
C ASP A 89 -3.20 2.60 1.24
N ALA A 90 -2.61 1.99 0.22
CA ALA A 90 -3.29 1.05 -0.66
C ALA A 90 -3.41 -0.33 -0.02
N LYS A 91 -4.57 -0.98 -0.17
CA LYS A 91 -4.83 -2.34 0.26
C LYS A 91 -5.64 -3.08 -0.79
N GLU A 92 -5.22 -4.30 -1.14
CA GLU A 92 -5.99 -5.18 -2.00
C GLU A 92 -7.07 -5.92 -1.19
N ILE A 93 -8.27 -6.00 -1.74
CA ILE A 93 -9.37 -6.80 -1.18
C ILE A 93 -9.11 -8.26 -1.50
N THR A 94 -9.04 -9.10 -0.48
CA THR A 94 -8.71 -10.54 -0.60
C THR A 94 -9.85 -11.48 -0.21
N THR A 95 -10.90 -10.96 0.43
CA THR A 95 -12.04 -11.74 0.91
C THR A 95 -13.35 -11.15 0.38
N PRO A 96 -14.39 -11.98 0.14
CA PRO A 96 -15.71 -11.46 -0.16
C PRO A 96 -16.26 -10.61 0.99
N GLY A 97 -17.07 -9.62 0.67
CA GLY A 97 -17.71 -8.71 1.61
C GLY A 97 -17.78 -7.29 1.06
N ASP A 98 -18.41 -6.42 1.83
CA ASP A 98 -18.39 -4.99 1.56
C ASP A 98 -16.98 -4.40 1.71
N TYR A 99 -16.76 -3.21 1.16
CA TYR A 99 -15.50 -2.50 1.37
C TYR A 99 -15.26 -2.26 2.87
N PRO A 100 -14.01 -2.41 3.35
CA PRO A 100 -13.67 -2.10 4.73
C PRO A 100 -14.02 -0.65 5.10
N GLU A 101 -14.36 -0.43 6.34
CA GLU A 101 -14.59 0.92 6.86
C GLU A 101 -13.34 1.81 6.65
N ASN A 102 -13.55 3.09 6.50
CA ASN A 102 -12.49 4.09 6.27
C ASN A 102 -11.65 3.80 5.02
N THR A 103 -12.26 3.27 3.96
CA THR A 103 -11.61 3.05 2.67
C THR A 103 -12.38 3.69 1.53
N THR A 104 -11.66 4.01 0.45
CA THR A 104 -12.21 4.51 -0.82
C THR A 104 -11.52 3.82 -1.98
N THR A 105 -12.18 3.71 -3.12
CA THR A 105 -11.58 3.22 -4.38
C THR A 105 -10.81 4.30 -5.13
N ILE A 106 -10.87 5.56 -4.67
CA ILE A 106 -10.19 6.70 -5.29
C ILE A 106 -8.77 6.78 -4.71
N ALA A 107 -7.75 6.70 -5.58
CA ALA A 107 -6.36 6.84 -5.18
C ALA A 107 -6.01 8.29 -4.83
N PRO A 108 -5.16 8.55 -3.81
CA PRO A 108 -4.53 9.85 -3.64
C PRO A 108 -3.56 10.12 -4.80
N LEU A 109 -3.43 11.36 -5.22
CA LEU A 109 -2.53 11.78 -6.31
C LEU A 109 -1.14 12.12 -5.79
N THR A 110 -1.04 12.59 -4.55
CA THR A 110 0.21 12.97 -3.90
C THR A 110 0.27 12.42 -2.47
N PRO A 111 1.47 12.27 -1.89
CA PRO A 111 1.61 11.85 -0.49
C PRO A 111 1.12 12.90 0.53
N TYR A 112 0.73 14.09 0.06
CA TYR A 112 0.21 15.19 0.88
C TYR A 112 -1.31 15.30 0.80
N ASP A 113 -1.98 14.37 0.12
CA ASP A 113 -3.44 14.40 -0.02
C ASP A 113 -4.10 13.94 1.28
N LYS A 114 -5.16 14.65 1.65
CA LYS A 114 -6.05 14.35 2.78
C LYS A 114 -7.46 14.12 2.27
N TRP A 115 -8.13 13.11 2.82
CA TRP A 115 -9.51 12.81 2.49
C TRP A 115 -10.45 13.78 3.19
N ASP A 116 -11.34 14.45 2.43
CA ASP A 116 -12.29 15.43 2.98
C ASP A 116 -13.69 14.84 3.29
N GLY A 117 -13.87 13.55 3.00
CA GLY A 117 -15.14 12.82 3.12
C GLY A 117 -15.71 12.40 1.77
N GLU A 118 -15.31 13.03 0.66
CA GLU A 118 -15.78 12.74 -0.69
C GLU A 118 -14.62 12.53 -1.69
N LYS A 119 -13.50 13.22 -1.49
CA LYS A 119 -12.34 13.22 -2.39
C LYS A 119 -11.04 13.51 -1.64
N TRP A 120 -9.93 13.25 -2.32
CA TRP A 120 -8.61 13.67 -1.87
C TRP A 120 -8.36 15.14 -2.19
N VAL A 121 -7.84 15.88 -1.22
CA VAL A 121 -7.47 17.29 -1.33
C VAL A 121 -6.02 17.43 -0.89
N THR A 122 -5.19 17.98 -1.79
CA THR A 122 -3.76 18.17 -1.50
C THR A 122 -3.56 19.22 -0.42
N ASP A 123 -2.86 18.88 0.64
CA ASP A 123 -2.35 19.83 1.63
C ASP A 123 -1.14 20.57 1.01
N THR A 124 -1.45 21.70 0.37
CA THR A 124 -0.46 22.51 -0.35
C THR A 124 0.58 23.14 0.59
N GLU A 125 0.22 23.36 1.86
CA GLU A 125 1.16 23.88 2.86
C GLU A 125 2.18 22.80 3.25
N ALA A 126 1.72 21.59 3.54
CA ALA A 126 2.60 20.45 3.82
C ALA A 126 3.50 20.12 2.61
N GLN A 127 2.93 20.15 1.40
CA GLN A 127 3.69 19.93 0.16
C GLN A 127 4.79 20.99 -0.03
N HIS A 128 4.46 22.27 0.17
CA HIS A 128 5.42 23.35 0.06
C HIS A 128 6.51 23.24 1.13
N HIS A 129 6.15 22.92 2.37
CA HIS A 129 7.11 22.72 3.45
C HIS A 129 8.14 21.62 3.11
N ALA A 130 7.66 20.48 2.62
CA ALA A 130 8.54 19.40 2.19
C ALA A 130 9.44 19.79 1.00
N ALA A 131 8.96 20.62 0.09
CA ALA A 131 9.76 21.15 -1.01
C ALA A 131 10.86 22.09 -0.50
N VAL A 132 10.58 22.95 0.48
CA VAL A 132 11.56 23.81 1.14
C VAL A 132 12.61 22.97 1.86
N ASP A 133 12.21 21.95 2.63
CA ASP A 133 13.16 21.06 3.32
C ASP A 133 14.09 20.33 2.33
N ALA A 134 13.55 19.89 1.19
CA ALA A 134 14.35 19.28 0.13
C ALA A 134 15.34 20.28 -0.50
N ALA A 135 14.92 21.53 -0.70
CA ALA A 135 15.79 22.60 -1.21
C ALA A 135 16.92 22.93 -0.21
N GLU A 136 16.62 22.96 1.11
CA GLU A 136 17.67 23.14 2.14
C GLU A 136 18.67 21.98 2.16
N ALA A 137 18.20 20.74 2.03
CA ALA A 137 19.10 19.59 1.91
C ALA A 137 19.97 19.65 0.64
N GLN A 138 19.41 20.12 -0.48
CA GLN A 138 20.15 20.35 -1.71
C GLN A 138 21.20 21.47 -1.54
N ARG A 139 20.85 22.59 -0.88
CA ARG A 139 21.79 23.66 -0.55
C ARG A 139 23.00 23.10 0.19
N GLN A 140 22.80 22.32 1.23
CA GLN A 140 23.88 21.72 1.99
C GLN A 140 24.75 20.80 1.13
N SER A 141 24.15 19.98 0.28
CA SER A 141 24.88 19.10 -0.65
C SER A 141 25.75 19.87 -1.65
N LEU A 142 25.26 21.02 -2.17
CA LEU A 142 26.03 21.88 -3.06
C LEU A 142 27.21 22.49 -2.37
N ILE A 143 27.04 22.97 -1.12
CA ILE A 143 28.13 23.53 -0.29
C ILE A 143 29.18 22.46 0.01
N ASP A 144 28.76 21.26 0.43
CA ASP A 144 29.66 20.14 0.74
C ASP A 144 30.47 19.73 -0.48
N THR A 145 29.85 19.68 -1.66
CA THR A 145 30.53 19.38 -2.93
C THR A 145 31.55 20.45 -3.28
N ALA A 146 31.20 21.73 -3.13
CA ALA A 146 32.11 22.85 -3.38
C ALA A 146 33.32 22.82 -2.41
N MET A 147 33.08 22.59 -1.13
CA MET A 147 34.14 22.44 -0.12
C MET A 147 35.05 21.25 -0.40
N ALA A 148 34.50 20.12 -0.83
CA ALA A 148 35.28 18.94 -1.20
C ALA A 148 36.23 19.26 -2.38
N SER A 149 35.80 20.07 -3.36
CA SER A 149 36.59 20.44 -4.53
C SER A 149 37.88 21.23 -4.21
N ILE A 150 37.91 21.92 -3.07
CA ILE A 150 39.06 22.72 -2.61
C ILE A 150 39.77 22.13 -1.39
N SER A 151 39.46 20.88 -1.01
CA SER A 151 40.00 20.26 0.21
C SER A 151 41.52 20.22 0.27
N LEU A 152 42.21 19.99 -0.87
CA LEU A 152 43.66 20.03 -0.94
C LEU A 152 44.21 21.44 -0.73
N ILE A 153 43.55 22.47 -1.22
CA ILE A 153 43.92 23.88 -1.02
C ILE A 153 43.82 24.24 0.45
N GLN A 154 42.75 23.82 1.11
CA GLN A 154 42.55 24.00 2.55
C GLN A 154 43.66 23.31 3.36
N LEU A 155 44.01 22.07 3.00
CA LEU A 155 45.10 21.35 3.67
C LEU A 155 46.46 22.08 3.52
N LYS A 156 46.75 22.65 2.36
CA LYS A 156 47.95 23.47 2.14
C LYS A 156 47.99 24.71 3.02
N LEU A 157 46.85 25.40 3.15
CA LEU A 157 46.74 26.57 4.03
C LEU A 157 46.96 26.21 5.50
N GLN A 158 46.35 25.11 5.96
CA GLN A 158 46.53 24.60 7.33
C GLN A 158 47.98 24.22 7.62
N ALA A 159 48.70 23.72 6.62
CA ALA A 159 50.13 23.39 6.72
C ALA A 159 51.06 24.62 6.61
N GLY A 160 50.51 25.85 6.53
CA GLY A 160 51.27 27.07 6.39
C GLY A 160 51.96 27.26 5.04
N ARG A 161 51.55 26.54 4.00
CA ARG A 161 52.11 26.65 2.66
C ARG A 161 51.56 27.87 1.92
N LYS A 162 52.37 28.50 1.09
CA LYS A 162 51.89 29.53 0.15
C LYS A 162 51.15 28.86 -1.01
N LEU A 163 49.98 29.39 -1.35
CA LEU A 163 49.22 28.98 -2.54
C LEU A 163 49.86 29.60 -3.82
N MET A 164 49.74 28.88 -4.92
CA MET A 164 49.98 29.42 -6.26
C MET A 164 48.82 30.34 -6.66
N GLN A 165 49.06 31.22 -7.64
CA GLN A 165 48.02 32.17 -8.10
C GLN A 165 46.73 31.45 -8.55
N ALA A 166 46.88 30.35 -9.29
CA ALA A 166 45.70 29.53 -9.73
C ALA A 166 44.90 28.95 -8.55
N GLU A 167 45.62 28.47 -7.51
CA GLU A 167 44.93 27.93 -6.31
C GLU A 167 44.22 29.03 -5.53
N THR A 168 44.79 30.23 -5.46
CA THR A 168 44.13 31.38 -4.82
C THR A 168 42.89 31.81 -5.62
N SER A 169 42.99 31.85 -6.95
CA SER A 169 41.83 32.14 -7.82
C SER A 169 40.76 31.12 -7.62
N ARG A 170 41.08 29.80 -7.68
CA ARG A 170 40.09 28.71 -7.48
C ARG A 170 39.42 28.80 -6.12
N LEU A 171 40.22 29.04 -5.05
CA LEU A 171 39.69 29.21 -3.71
C LEU A 171 38.62 30.32 -3.65
N ASN A 172 38.96 31.52 -4.19
CA ASN A 172 38.02 32.64 -4.18
C ASN A 172 36.75 32.34 -4.99
N THR A 173 36.90 31.77 -6.19
CA THR A 173 35.76 31.41 -7.03
C THR A 173 34.81 30.43 -6.33
N VAL A 174 35.36 29.44 -5.62
CA VAL A 174 34.53 28.46 -4.87
C VAL A 174 33.89 29.12 -3.65
N LEU A 175 34.56 30.02 -2.95
CA LEU A 175 34.00 30.77 -1.83
C LEU A 175 32.84 31.68 -2.31
N ASP A 176 33.03 32.40 -3.43
CA ASP A 176 31.98 33.23 -4.04
C ASP A 176 30.76 32.40 -4.43
N TYR A 177 31.00 31.18 -4.94
CA TYR A 177 29.89 30.22 -5.23
C TYR A 177 29.15 29.77 -3.97
N ILE A 178 29.89 29.42 -2.90
CA ILE A 178 29.27 29.03 -1.61
C ILE A 178 28.45 30.17 -1.03
N ASP A 179 28.94 31.40 -1.11
CA ASP A 179 28.19 32.57 -0.66
C ASP A 179 26.91 32.77 -1.50
N ALA A 180 26.99 32.60 -2.82
CA ALA A 180 25.80 32.66 -3.71
C ALA A 180 24.78 31.55 -3.40
N VAL A 181 25.23 30.30 -3.21
CA VAL A 181 24.38 29.18 -2.82
C VAL A 181 23.71 29.43 -1.46
N THR A 182 24.49 29.97 -0.51
CA THR A 182 23.97 30.25 0.84
C THR A 182 22.92 31.36 0.80
N ALA A 183 23.07 32.35 -0.06
CA ALA A 183 22.13 33.46 -0.23
C ALA A 183 20.90 33.12 -1.07
N THR A 184 20.86 31.93 -1.70
CA THR A 184 19.72 31.53 -2.53
C THR A 184 18.48 31.35 -1.68
N ASP A 185 17.35 31.92 -2.11
CA ASP A 185 16.07 31.82 -1.43
C ASP A 185 15.38 30.48 -1.71
N THR A 186 15.29 29.63 -0.69
CA THR A 186 14.65 28.32 -0.75
C THR A 186 13.13 28.38 -0.52
N SER A 187 12.61 29.51 -0.08
CA SER A 187 11.16 29.67 0.12
C SER A 187 10.36 29.64 -1.20
N THR A 188 11.05 29.76 -2.33
CA THR A 188 10.45 29.64 -3.67
C THR A 188 10.33 28.18 -4.15
N ALA A 189 10.74 27.21 -3.35
CA ALA A 189 10.63 25.80 -3.71
C ALA A 189 9.20 25.40 -4.13
N PRO A 190 9.06 24.54 -5.16
CA PRO A 190 10.11 23.75 -5.83
C PRO A 190 10.98 24.49 -6.88
N ASP A 191 10.64 25.73 -7.23
CA ASP A 191 11.24 26.48 -8.36
C ASP A 191 12.49 27.27 -7.94
N VAL A 192 13.40 26.66 -7.17
CA VAL A 192 14.66 27.28 -6.72
C VAL A 192 15.68 27.30 -7.86
N ILE A 193 16.23 28.47 -8.15
CA ILE A 193 17.29 28.64 -9.14
C ILE A 193 18.66 28.63 -8.43
N TRP A 194 19.41 27.53 -8.62
CA TRP A 194 20.72 27.37 -8.02
C TRP A 194 21.83 27.99 -8.89
N PRO A 195 22.84 28.62 -8.27
CA PRO A 195 24.06 29.02 -9.00
C PRO A 195 24.77 27.80 -9.61
N GLU A 196 25.45 27.98 -10.73
CA GLU A 196 26.26 26.94 -11.33
C GLU A 196 27.62 26.86 -10.65
N LEU A 197 28.09 25.63 -10.36
CA LEU A 197 29.45 25.42 -9.83
C LEU A 197 30.46 25.81 -10.92
N PRO A 198 31.43 26.70 -10.63
CA PRO A 198 32.41 27.10 -11.62
C PRO A 198 33.25 25.91 -12.08
N GLU A 199 33.43 25.78 -13.39
CA GLU A 199 34.30 24.76 -14.00
C GLU A 199 35.77 24.95 -13.59
N GLU A 200 36.56 23.86 -13.68
CA GLU A 200 38.00 23.86 -13.33
C GLU A 200 38.87 24.61 -14.37
#